data_c392519a280c846beef1e716691ebd77
#
_entry.id   c392519a280c846beef1e716691ebd77
#
_cell.length_a   1.000
_cell.length_b   1.000
_cell.length_c   1.000
_cell.angle_alpha   90.00
_cell.angle_beta   90.00
_cell.angle_gamma   90.00
#
_symmetry.space_group_name_H-M   'P 1'
#
loop_
_entity.id
_entity.type
_entity.pdbx_description
1 polymer ?
#
loop_
_entity_poly.entity_id
_entity_poly.type
_entity_poly.pdbx_seq_one_letter_code
_entity_poly.pdbx_strand_id
1 'polypeptide(L)'
;MPRIPHTSPQTLQLFQALLDDPQRWRYGYDLSKETALASGTLYPILMRLTDQRLLETAWEPSDEPGRPPRHIYRLTADGVALARQRLAARKTAPARSTQARPAGGLA
;
A
#
# COMPACT_ATOMS: atom_id res chain seq x y z
N MET A 1 12.24 -2.72 -18.85
CA MET A 1 12.02 -2.94 -17.46
C MET A 1 10.71 -2.36 -16.98
N PRO A 2 9.85 -3.22 -16.55
CA PRO A 2 8.63 -2.71 -15.97
C PRO A 2 8.96 -1.99 -14.69
N ARG A 3 8.34 -0.91 -14.53
CA ARG A 3 8.49 -0.20 -13.30
C ARG A 3 7.15 0.38 -12.92
N ILE A 4 6.98 0.59 -11.68
CA ILE A 4 5.81 1.26 -11.24
C ILE A 4 6.09 2.74 -11.43
N PRO A 5 5.44 3.35 -12.39
CA PRO A 5 5.83 4.70 -12.77
C PRO A 5 5.68 5.69 -11.64
N HIS A 6 4.72 5.44 -10.78
CA HIS A 6 4.45 6.41 -9.75
C HIS A 6 3.76 5.73 -8.59
N THR A 7 4.29 5.92 -7.40
CA THR A 7 3.65 5.45 -6.19
C THR A 7 3.03 6.63 -5.47
N SER A 8 1.72 6.71 -5.51
CA SER A 8 1.01 7.84 -4.94
C SER A 8 1.15 7.86 -3.41
N PRO A 9 0.96 9.03 -2.79
CA PRO A 9 0.95 9.09 -1.33
C PRO A 9 -0.06 8.14 -0.70
N GLN A 10 -1.21 7.95 -1.34
CA GLN A 10 -2.20 7.03 -0.82
C GLN A 10 -1.70 5.59 -0.86
N THR A 11 -1.03 5.21 -1.94
CA THR A 11 -0.45 3.87 -2.03
C THR A 11 0.63 3.67 -0.98
N LEU A 12 1.43 4.70 -0.72
CA LEU A 12 2.45 4.62 0.33
C LEU A 12 1.83 4.46 1.71
N GLN A 13 0.72 5.13 1.97
CA GLN A 13 0.01 4.95 3.23
C GLN A 13 -0.47 3.52 3.38
N LEU A 14 -0.97 2.94 2.30
CA LEU A 14 -1.43 1.56 2.32
C LEU A 14 -0.27 0.61 2.55
N PHE A 15 0.86 0.83 1.86
CA PHE A 15 2.05 0.01 2.07
C PHE A 15 2.50 0.06 3.53
N GLN A 16 2.49 1.23 4.13
CA GLN A 16 2.92 1.37 5.51
C GLN A 16 2.01 0.59 6.45
N ALA A 17 0.72 0.68 6.24
CA ALA A 17 -0.23 -0.05 7.06
C ALA A 17 -0.03 -1.56 6.91
N LEU A 18 0.15 -2.04 5.69
CA LEU A 18 0.34 -3.46 5.44
C LEU A 18 1.67 -3.98 5.97
N LEU A 19 2.72 -3.16 5.92
CA LEU A 19 4.02 -3.58 6.42
C LEU A 19 4.09 -3.68 7.93
N ASP A 20 3.15 -3.07 8.61
CA ASP A 20 3.10 -3.19 10.06
C ASP A 20 3.03 -4.65 10.50
N ASP A 21 2.34 -5.47 9.72
CA ASP A 21 2.31 -6.91 9.94
C ASP A 21 2.07 -7.59 8.59
N PRO A 22 3.14 -7.77 7.77
CA PRO A 22 2.95 -8.17 6.37
C PRO A 22 2.42 -9.57 6.19
N GLN A 23 2.55 -10.42 7.17
CA GLN A 23 2.04 -11.79 7.06
C GLN A 23 0.57 -11.89 7.41
N ARG A 24 0.02 -10.87 8.06
CA ARG A 24 -1.33 -10.92 8.55
C ARG A 24 -2.31 -10.51 7.46
N TRP A 25 -3.39 -11.28 7.35
CA TRP A 25 -4.48 -10.92 6.46
C TRP A 25 -5.24 -9.73 7.03
N ARG A 26 -5.57 -8.79 6.18
CA ARG A 26 -6.24 -7.57 6.59
C ARG A 26 -7.55 -7.41 5.85
N TYR A 27 -8.56 -6.95 6.52
CA TYR A 27 -9.83 -6.61 5.88
C TYR A 27 -9.73 -5.26 5.21
N GLY A 28 -10.42 -5.13 4.06
CA GLY A 28 -10.48 -3.84 3.39
C GLY A 28 -11.00 -2.74 4.28
N TYR A 29 -12.02 -3.06 5.08
CA TYR A 29 -12.58 -2.08 6.01
C TYR A 29 -11.54 -1.57 7.00
N ASP A 30 -10.77 -2.47 7.57
CA ASP A 30 -9.73 -2.08 8.51
C ASP A 30 -8.65 -1.24 7.85
N LEU A 31 -8.27 -1.60 6.61
CA LEU A 31 -7.30 -0.82 5.87
C LEU A 31 -7.82 0.59 5.59
N SER A 32 -9.10 0.71 5.30
CA SER A 32 -9.71 2.02 5.09
C SER A 32 -9.58 2.87 6.34
N LYS A 33 -9.82 2.27 7.49
CA LYS A 33 -9.73 3.01 8.76
C LYS A 33 -8.30 3.35 9.12
N GLU A 34 -7.38 2.42 8.92
CA GLU A 34 -5.98 2.65 9.28
C GLU A 34 -5.32 3.70 8.40
N THR A 35 -5.70 3.75 7.13
CA THR A 35 -5.10 4.69 6.20
C THR A 35 -5.90 5.98 6.06
N ALA A 36 -7.10 6.02 6.63
CA ALA A 36 -8.02 7.13 6.47
C ALA A 36 -8.43 7.35 5.00
N LEU A 37 -8.28 6.33 4.19
CA LEU A 37 -8.68 6.40 2.79
C LEU A 37 -10.11 5.92 2.65
N ALA A 38 -10.92 6.67 1.93
CA ALA A 38 -12.28 6.27 1.61
C ALA A 38 -12.25 5.04 0.72
N SER A 39 -13.30 4.24 0.78
CA SER A 39 -13.36 3.01 -0.01
C SER A 39 -13.22 3.28 -1.50
N GLY A 40 -13.79 4.39 -1.98
CA GLY A 40 -13.68 4.74 -3.39
C GLY A 40 -12.26 5.03 -3.84
N THR A 41 -11.37 5.36 -2.92
CA THR A 41 -9.95 5.55 -3.22
C THR A 41 -9.17 4.28 -2.97
N LEU A 42 -9.50 3.60 -1.89
CA LEU A 42 -8.75 2.44 -1.44
C LEU A 42 -8.89 1.23 -2.37
N TYR A 43 -10.13 0.88 -2.74
CA TYR A 43 -10.35 -0.35 -3.50
C TYR A 43 -9.72 -0.35 -4.88
N PRO A 44 -9.73 0.75 -5.64
CA PRO A 44 -8.99 0.76 -6.90
C PRO A 44 -7.50 0.52 -6.72
N ILE A 45 -6.92 1.02 -5.62
CA ILE A 45 -5.50 0.77 -5.34
C ILE A 45 -5.29 -0.70 -5.02
N LEU A 46 -6.15 -1.28 -4.18
CA LEU A 46 -6.03 -2.69 -3.84
C LEU A 46 -6.12 -3.57 -5.08
N MET A 47 -7.05 -3.25 -5.98
CA MET A 47 -7.19 -4.02 -7.21
C MET A 47 -5.97 -3.90 -8.11
N ARG A 48 -5.42 -2.70 -8.23
CA ARG A 48 -4.24 -2.50 -9.06
C ARG A 48 -3.05 -3.27 -8.50
N LEU A 49 -2.85 -3.23 -7.20
CA LEU A 49 -1.75 -3.95 -6.59
C LEU A 49 -1.93 -5.45 -6.71
N THR A 50 -3.16 -5.91 -6.64
CA THR A 50 -3.45 -7.34 -6.84
C THR A 50 -3.12 -7.75 -8.27
N ASP A 51 -3.50 -6.94 -9.24
CA ASP A 51 -3.19 -7.22 -10.65
C ASP A 51 -1.69 -7.27 -10.90
N GLN A 52 -0.94 -6.46 -10.17
CA GLN A 52 0.51 -6.42 -10.29
C GLN A 52 1.18 -7.49 -9.44
N ARG A 53 0.41 -8.33 -8.77
CA ARG A 53 0.90 -9.41 -7.92
C ARG A 53 1.72 -8.91 -6.75
N LEU A 54 1.41 -7.72 -6.29
CA LEU A 54 2.01 -7.15 -5.10
C LEU A 54 1.14 -7.41 -3.86
N LEU A 55 -0.13 -7.72 -4.08
CA LEU A 55 -1.05 -8.17 -3.04
C LEU A 55 -1.62 -9.52 -3.42
N GLU A 56 -1.85 -10.34 -2.43
CA GLU A 56 -2.67 -11.52 -2.59
C GLU A 56 -3.99 -11.29 -1.87
N THR A 57 -5.02 -11.91 -2.39
CA THR A 57 -6.36 -11.75 -1.86
C THR A 57 -6.99 -13.11 -1.61
N ALA A 58 -7.93 -13.15 -0.71
CA ALA A 58 -8.71 -14.36 -0.45
C ALA A 58 -10.06 -13.94 0.11
N TRP A 59 -10.96 -14.89 0.18
CA TRP A 59 -12.26 -14.68 0.80
C TRP A 59 -12.29 -15.44 2.12
N GLU A 60 -12.60 -14.73 3.17
CA GLU A 60 -12.78 -15.35 4.48
C GLU A 60 -14.25 -15.73 4.62
N PRO A 61 -14.57 -17.03 4.75
CA PRO A 61 -15.96 -17.41 4.90
C PRO A 61 -16.54 -16.89 6.20
N SER A 62 -17.83 -16.62 6.17
CA SER A 62 -18.53 -16.17 7.36
C SER A 62 -19.03 -17.38 8.13
N ASP A 63 -18.87 -17.33 9.45
CA ASP A 63 -19.41 -18.37 10.33
C ASP A 63 -20.87 -18.13 10.65
N GLU A 64 -21.36 -16.95 10.38
CA GLU A 64 -22.73 -16.59 10.74
C GLU A 64 -23.64 -16.63 9.53
N PRO A 65 -24.79 -17.28 9.66
CA PRO A 65 -25.77 -17.29 8.56
C PRO A 65 -26.16 -15.86 8.20
N GLY A 66 -26.27 -15.61 6.91
CA GLY A 66 -26.70 -14.31 6.43
C GLY A 66 -25.61 -13.26 6.35
N ARG A 67 -24.43 -13.55 6.85
CA ARG A 67 -23.29 -12.63 6.73
C ARG A 67 -22.47 -13.00 5.52
N PRO A 68 -22.17 -12.08 4.61
CA PRO A 68 -21.37 -12.41 3.45
C PRO A 68 -19.92 -12.65 3.82
N PRO A 69 -19.20 -13.43 3.01
CA PRO A 69 -17.76 -13.58 3.19
C PRO A 69 -17.06 -12.25 3.09
N ARG A 70 -15.91 -12.14 3.71
CA ARG A 70 -15.11 -10.93 3.68
C ARG A 70 -13.90 -11.10 2.79
N HIS A 71 -13.60 -10.05 2.05
CA HIS A 71 -12.42 -10.03 1.21
C HIS A 71 -11.23 -9.60 2.07
N ILE A 72 -10.15 -10.38 2.02
CA ILE A 72 -8.97 -10.11 2.83
C ILE A 72 -7.76 -10.00 1.92
N TYR A 73 -6.78 -9.25 2.39
CA TYR A 73 -5.62 -8.84 1.61
C TYR A 73 -4.34 -8.96 2.41
N ARG A 74 -3.25 -9.24 1.72
CA ARG A 74 -1.94 -9.31 2.34
C ARG A 74 -0.89 -9.08 1.25
N LEU A 75 0.26 -8.52 1.61
CA LEU A 75 1.34 -8.32 0.64
C LEU A 75 1.96 -9.65 0.26
N THR A 76 2.29 -9.78 -1.03
CA THR A 76 3.14 -10.88 -1.48
C THR A 76 4.59 -10.57 -1.10
N ALA A 77 5.48 -11.55 -1.30
CA ALA A 77 6.90 -11.29 -1.07
C ALA A 77 7.40 -10.13 -1.91
N ASP A 78 6.98 -10.09 -3.18
CA ASP A 78 7.33 -8.98 -4.06
C ASP A 78 6.73 -7.67 -3.56
N GLY A 79 5.51 -7.73 -3.04
CA GLY A 79 4.87 -6.56 -2.47
C GLY A 79 5.60 -6.02 -1.26
N VAL A 80 6.06 -6.91 -0.38
CA VAL A 80 6.85 -6.50 0.78
C VAL A 80 8.13 -5.81 0.33
N ALA A 81 8.83 -6.41 -0.62
CA ALA A 81 10.09 -5.84 -1.11
C ALA A 81 9.88 -4.47 -1.72
N LEU A 82 8.87 -4.34 -2.57
CA LEU A 82 8.60 -3.06 -3.21
C LEU A 82 8.15 -2.02 -2.19
N ALA A 83 7.29 -2.41 -1.26
CA ALA A 83 6.79 -1.47 -0.26
C ALA A 83 7.93 -0.91 0.58
N ARG A 84 8.85 -1.78 1.00
CA ARG A 84 10.01 -1.33 1.76
C ARG A 84 10.87 -0.39 0.96
N GLN A 85 11.08 -0.72 -0.31
CA GLN A 85 11.88 0.11 -1.20
C GLN A 85 11.26 1.49 -1.39
N ARG A 86 9.96 1.53 -1.63
CA ARG A 86 9.28 2.80 -1.88
C ARG A 86 9.21 3.67 -0.63
N LEU A 87 9.00 3.06 0.52
CA LEU A 87 8.97 3.82 1.77
C LEU A 87 10.35 4.33 2.14
N ALA A 88 11.38 3.55 1.89
CA ALA A 88 12.75 4.00 2.13
C ALA A 88 13.10 5.16 1.21
N ALA A 89 12.71 5.08 -0.05
CA ALA A 89 12.94 6.16 -1.00
C ALA A 89 12.21 7.42 -0.58
N ARG A 90 10.99 7.28 -0.06
CA ARG A 90 10.23 8.41 0.41
C ARG A 90 10.92 9.11 1.57
N LYS A 91 11.49 8.35 2.49
CA LYS A 91 12.18 8.92 3.63
C LYS A 91 13.43 9.68 3.21
N THR A 92 14.07 9.23 2.16
CA THR A 92 15.30 9.86 1.69
C THR A 92 15.02 11.03 0.78
N ALA A 93 14.02 10.87 -0.09
CA ALA A 93 13.74 11.84 -1.13
C ALA A 93 13.43 13.23 -0.60
N PRO A 94 12.63 13.39 0.46
CA PRO A 94 12.34 14.77 0.91
C PRO A 94 13.57 15.56 1.30
N ALA A 95 14.53 14.88 1.89
CA ALA A 95 15.75 15.58 2.27
C ALA A 95 16.48 16.10 1.04
N ARG A 96 16.41 15.37 -0.02
CA ARG A 96 17.07 15.73 -1.26
C ARG A 96 16.25 16.71 -2.08
N SER A 97 14.98 16.46 -2.16
CA SER A 97 14.15 17.25 -3.06
C SER A 97 13.96 18.65 -2.58
N THR A 98 14.11 18.83 -1.31
CA THR A 98 14.04 20.19 -0.87
C THR A 98 15.26 20.90 -1.26
N GLN A 99 15.66 20.53 -1.82
CA GLN A 99 16.58 20.97 -2.19
C GLN A 99 16.86 21.24 -3.26
N ALA A 100 16.68 21.17 -3.46
CA ALA A 100 16.81 21.25 -4.21
C ALA A 100 17.09 22.18 -4.38
N ARG A 101 17.28 22.32 -3.86
CA ARG A 101 17.51 22.90 -3.91
C ARG A 101 18.02 23.69 -3.83
N PRO A 102 18.24 23.99 -3.69
CA PRO A 102 18.70 24.59 -3.54
C PRO A 102 19.17 25.07 -3.58
N ALA A 103 19.54 24.98 -3.55
CA ALA A 103 19.89 25.11 -3.50
C ALA A 103 20.18 25.46 -3.70
N GLY A 104 20.35 25.46 -3.74
CA GLY A 104 20.69 25.39 -3.85
C GLY A 104 21.09 25.79 -3.98
N GLY A 105 21.16 25.90 -4.00
CA GLY A 105 21.59 25.81 -4.03
C GLY A 105 22.22 26.38 -4.06
N LEU A 106 22.60 26.61 -4.07
CA LEU A 106 23.00 26.75 -3.90
C LEU A 106 23.35 27.08 -3.89
N ALA A 107 23.67 27.26 -3.84
CA ALA A 107 23.85 27.18 -3.69
C ALA A 107 23.95 27.32 -3.78
#